data_102b6f956b76564d66745696fdeeeada
#
_entry.id   102b6f956b76564d66745696fdeeeada
#
_cell.length_a   1.000
_cell.length_b   1.000
_cell.length_c   1.000
_cell.angle_alpha   90.00
_cell.angle_beta   90.00
_cell.angle_gamma   90.00
#
_symmetry.space_group_name_H-M   'P 1'
#
loop_
_entity.id
_entity.type
_entity.pdbx_description
1 polymer ?
#
loop_
_entity_poly.entity_id
_entity_poly.type
_entity_poly.pdbx_seq_one_letter_code
_entity_poly.pdbx_strand_id
1 'polypeptide(L)'
;IMRFRHGIAVAGTHGKTTTTAMISMIYTQAKLDPTFVNGGLVKSAGKNAHLGASRYLIAEADESDASFLHLQPMVSVVTNIEPDHMDTYEGDFEKMKATYVKFLHNLPFYGLAVMCADDAVLMELVPQVGRQVLTYGFSEHADYRIEDYEQTGFQGHYTVVCPSGERINVLLNVPGKHNALNATAALAVAKEEGIGNEAILEALADFQGAGRRFDQLGEFIRPNGKVRLVDDYGHHPTEVGVTIKAAREGWGDKRIVMIFQPHRYSRTRDLFDDFVQVLSQVDALIMLDVYAAGETPIVGADSKALCRSIRNLGKVDPILVSDTEQLG
;
A
#
# COMPACT_ATOMS: atom_id res chain seq x y z
N ILE A 1 3.56 -18.90 16.34
CA ILE A 1 4.87 -19.09 15.69
C ILE A 1 5.71 -17.83 15.84
N MET A 2 5.18 -16.63 15.56
CA MET A 2 5.92 -15.34 15.59
C MET A 2 6.66 -15.10 16.93
N ARG A 3 6.03 -15.39 18.08
CA ARG A 3 6.65 -15.21 19.43
C ARG A 3 7.96 -15.97 19.67
N PHE A 4 8.28 -16.97 18.83
CA PHE A 4 9.53 -17.75 18.89
C PHE A 4 10.56 -17.34 17.84
N ARG A 5 10.26 -16.29 17.10
CA ARG A 5 11.09 -15.74 16.06
C ARG A 5 11.29 -14.24 16.30
N HIS A 6 12.23 -13.63 15.61
CA HIS A 6 12.33 -12.19 15.54
C HIS A 6 11.27 -11.70 14.52
N GLY A 7 10.06 -11.45 15.04
CA GLY A 7 8.89 -11.12 14.22
C GLY A 7 8.87 -9.65 13.82
N ILE A 8 8.61 -9.40 12.54
CA ILE A 8 8.35 -8.08 11.97
C ILE A 8 6.94 -8.14 11.39
N ALA A 9 6.03 -7.32 11.91
CA ALA A 9 4.64 -7.27 11.46
C ALA A 9 4.35 -5.93 10.78
N VAL A 10 3.74 -5.96 9.60
CA VAL A 10 3.39 -4.76 8.84
C VAL A 10 1.88 -4.63 8.80
N ALA A 11 1.37 -3.64 9.51
CA ALA A 11 -0.04 -3.28 9.60
C ALA A 11 -0.33 -1.93 8.91
N GLY A 12 -1.60 -1.58 8.81
CA GLY A 12 -2.09 -0.33 8.24
C GLY A 12 -3.19 -0.60 7.22
N THR A 13 -3.97 0.39 6.87
CA THR A 13 -5.05 0.23 5.89
C THR A 13 -4.48 -0.04 4.50
N HIS A 14 -3.48 0.73 4.06
CA HIS A 14 -2.85 0.64 2.74
C HIS A 14 -1.34 0.43 2.83
N GLY A 15 -0.74 -0.19 1.80
CA GLY A 15 0.71 -0.34 1.69
C GLY A 15 1.31 -1.57 2.39
N LYS A 16 0.55 -2.32 3.18
CA LYS A 16 1.00 -3.52 3.91
C LYS A 16 1.78 -4.49 3.04
N THR A 17 1.14 -4.97 1.99
CA THR A 17 1.69 -5.97 1.05
C THR A 17 3.00 -5.51 0.43
N THR A 18 3.04 -4.26 -0.03
CA THR A 18 4.23 -3.67 -0.67
C THR A 18 5.37 -3.52 0.33
N THR A 19 5.10 -2.99 1.51
CA THR A 19 6.11 -2.80 2.57
C THR A 19 6.66 -4.15 3.05
N THR A 20 5.80 -5.15 3.28
CA THR A 20 6.20 -6.52 3.65
C THR A 20 7.10 -7.13 2.58
N ALA A 21 6.77 -6.96 1.30
CA ALA A 21 7.58 -7.44 0.19
C ALA A 21 8.96 -6.75 0.15
N MET A 22 9.02 -5.43 0.33
CA MET A 22 10.27 -4.67 0.36
C MET A 22 11.18 -5.10 1.53
N ILE A 23 10.64 -5.23 2.75
CA ILE A 23 11.39 -5.73 3.91
C ILE A 23 11.94 -7.12 3.61
N SER A 24 11.08 -8.03 3.11
CA SER A 24 11.49 -9.41 2.81
C SER A 24 12.60 -9.46 1.77
N MET A 25 12.54 -8.59 0.75
CA MET A 25 13.55 -8.50 -0.29
C MET A 25 14.88 -7.95 0.24
N ILE A 26 14.86 -6.90 1.07
CA ILE A 26 16.05 -6.34 1.71
C ILE A 26 16.77 -7.42 2.57
N TYR A 27 16.00 -8.15 3.38
CA TYR A 27 16.55 -9.22 4.22
C TYR A 27 17.13 -10.38 3.41
N THR A 28 16.48 -10.71 2.29
CA THR A 28 17.00 -11.72 1.36
C THR A 28 18.30 -11.24 0.71
N GLN A 29 18.38 -9.98 0.27
CA GLN A 29 19.58 -9.39 -0.31
C GLN A 29 20.72 -9.33 0.70
N ALA A 30 20.41 -9.04 1.96
CA ALA A 30 21.35 -9.10 3.07
C ALA A 30 21.78 -10.53 3.46
N LYS A 31 21.35 -11.58 2.73
CA LYS A 31 21.63 -12.99 2.97
C LYS A 31 21.13 -13.52 4.32
N LEU A 32 20.05 -12.93 4.83
CA LEU A 32 19.46 -13.31 6.11
C LEU A 32 18.41 -14.42 6.00
N ASP A 33 18.01 -14.82 4.78
CA ASP A 33 17.03 -15.87 4.51
C ASP A 33 15.80 -15.87 5.44
N PRO A 34 14.96 -14.80 5.40
CA PRO A 34 13.81 -14.67 6.29
C PRO A 34 12.67 -15.63 5.91
N THR A 35 11.93 -16.10 6.92
CA THR A 35 10.57 -16.59 6.68
C THR A 35 9.67 -15.39 6.41
N PHE A 36 8.86 -15.41 5.35
CA PHE A 36 7.87 -14.35 5.13
C PHE A 36 6.50 -14.89 4.74
N VAL A 37 5.47 -14.12 5.10
CA VAL A 37 4.06 -14.33 4.71
C VAL A 37 3.51 -12.97 4.26
N ASN A 38 3.12 -12.88 2.99
CA ASN A 38 2.65 -11.67 2.34
C ASN A 38 1.26 -11.89 1.72
N GLY A 39 0.39 -10.90 1.74
CA GLY A 39 -0.95 -10.97 1.15
C GLY A 39 -0.96 -11.05 -0.38
N GLY A 40 0.12 -10.60 -1.03
CA GLY A 40 0.30 -10.65 -2.48
C GLY A 40 1.58 -11.37 -2.88
N LEU A 41 1.70 -11.67 -4.18
CA LEU A 41 2.88 -12.28 -4.75
C LEU A 41 4.08 -11.32 -4.66
N VAL A 42 5.17 -11.74 -4.02
CA VAL A 42 6.46 -11.05 -4.07
C VAL A 42 7.12 -11.45 -5.39
N LYS A 43 7.12 -10.57 -6.39
CA LYS A 43 7.54 -10.89 -7.76
C LYS A 43 8.95 -11.44 -7.84
N SER A 44 9.90 -10.82 -7.13
CA SER A 44 11.29 -11.26 -7.10
C SER A 44 11.46 -12.69 -6.53
N ALA A 45 10.57 -13.12 -5.63
CA ALA A 45 10.57 -14.46 -5.06
C ALA A 45 9.66 -15.45 -5.80
N GLY A 46 8.75 -14.97 -6.67
CA GLY A 46 7.76 -15.79 -7.37
C GLY A 46 6.72 -16.45 -6.44
N LYS A 47 6.56 -15.99 -5.20
CA LYS A 47 5.69 -16.60 -4.18
C LYS A 47 5.22 -15.56 -3.16
N ASN A 48 4.13 -15.86 -2.47
CA ASN A 48 3.60 -15.02 -1.39
C ASN A 48 4.01 -15.48 0.02
N ALA A 49 4.62 -16.65 0.14
CA ALA A 49 5.17 -17.16 1.39
C ALA A 49 6.45 -17.94 1.16
N HIS A 50 7.39 -17.84 2.10
CA HIS A 50 8.66 -18.55 2.10
C HIS A 50 9.02 -18.99 3.52
N LEU A 51 9.47 -20.22 3.67
CA LEU A 51 10.06 -20.71 4.91
C LEU A 51 11.59 -20.56 4.82
N GLY A 52 12.13 -19.58 5.50
CA GLY A 52 13.56 -19.33 5.61
C GLY A 52 14.19 -20.03 6.80
N ALA A 53 15.51 -20.14 6.78
CA ALA A 53 16.29 -20.81 7.83
C ALA A 53 16.65 -19.88 9.00
N SER A 54 16.50 -18.57 8.85
CA SER A 54 16.92 -17.62 9.89
C SER A 54 15.86 -17.45 10.99
N ARG A 55 16.25 -16.66 12.01
CA ARG A 55 15.33 -16.28 13.10
C ARG A 55 14.22 -15.32 12.68
N TYR A 56 14.31 -14.66 11.53
CA TYR A 56 13.38 -13.61 11.11
C TYR A 56 12.09 -14.19 10.57
N LEU A 57 10.97 -13.57 10.97
CA LEU A 57 9.64 -13.82 10.44
C LEU A 57 8.98 -12.48 10.10
N ILE A 58 8.82 -12.21 8.82
CA ILE A 58 8.21 -10.99 8.29
C ILE A 58 6.78 -11.34 7.85
N ALA A 59 5.78 -10.67 8.38
CA ALA A 59 4.40 -10.99 8.07
C ALA A 59 3.57 -9.72 7.86
N GLU A 60 2.72 -9.77 6.85
CA GLU A 60 1.61 -8.84 6.72
C GLU A 60 0.61 -9.07 7.86
N ALA A 61 0.17 -8.01 8.50
CA ALA A 61 -0.72 -8.01 9.66
C ALA A 61 -2.07 -7.44 9.23
N ASP A 62 -3.08 -8.31 9.09
CA ASP A 62 -4.39 -7.94 8.58
C ASP A 62 -5.30 -7.42 9.69
N GLU A 63 -5.78 -6.19 9.52
CA GLU A 63 -6.73 -5.51 10.41
C GLU A 63 -8.20 -5.80 10.05
N SER A 64 -8.46 -6.36 8.86
CA SER A 64 -9.81 -6.49 8.31
C SER A 64 -10.76 -7.30 9.19
N ASP A 65 -10.24 -8.27 9.95
CA ASP A 65 -10.94 -9.10 10.92
C ASP A 65 -10.35 -8.99 12.33
N ALA A 66 -9.48 -8.00 12.56
CA ALA A 66 -8.72 -7.80 13.78
C ALA A 66 -7.80 -8.98 14.17
N SER A 67 -7.52 -9.92 13.25
CA SER A 67 -6.66 -11.09 13.53
C SER A 67 -5.20 -10.70 13.82
N PHE A 68 -4.75 -9.52 13.39
CA PHE A 68 -3.42 -8.99 13.71
C PHE A 68 -3.16 -8.87 15.22
N LEU A 69 -4.20 -8.79 16.05
CA LEU A 69 -4.08 -8.81 17.52
C LEU A 69 -3.47 -10.11 18.07
N HIS A 70 -3.47 -11.19 17.29
CA HIS A 70 -2.84 -12.46 17.69
C HIS A 70 -1.34 -12.51 17.39
N LEU A 71 -0.80 -11.53 16.66
CA LEU A 71 0.62 -11.42 16.37
C LEU A 71 1.37 -10.85 17.59
N GLN A 72 2.59 -11.34 17.80
CA GLN A 72 3.49 -10.87 18.85
C GLN A 72 4.85 -10.55 18.24
N PRO A 73 4.96 -9.40 17.54
CA PRO A 73 6.18 -9.01 16.86
C PRO A 73 7.20 -8.37 17.81
N MET A 74 8.45 -8.30 17.35
CA MET A 74 9.53 -7.49 17.94
C MET A 74 9.55 -6.09 17.31
N VAL A 75 9.19 -6.00 16.02
CA VAL A 75 9.09 -4.77 15.26
C VAL A 75 7.71 -4.72 14.60
N SER A 76 6.99 -3.62 14.75
CA SER A 76 5.76 -3.36 14.03
C SER A 76 5.90 -2.14 13.14
N VAL A 77 5.51 -2.26 11.89
CA VAL A 77 5.31 -1.12 10.99
C VAL A 77 3.82 -0.81 10.92
N VAL A 78 3.44 0.46 11.03
CA VAL A 78 2.08 0.91 10.74
C VAL A 78 2.15 2.00 9.68
N THR A 79 1.56 1.72 8.51
CA THR A 79 1.70 2.58 7.34
C THR A 79 0.75 3.77 7.34
N ASN A 80 -0.51 3.53 7.69
CA ASN A 80 -1.60 4.53 7.77
C ASN A 80 -2.82 3.89 8.44
N ILE A 81 -3.77 4.72 8.88
CA ILE A 81 -5.08 4.27 9.39
C ILE A 81 -6.18 5.09 8.74
N GLU A 82 -6.97 4.47 7.89
CA GLU A 82 -8.15 5.05 7.26
C GLU A 82 -9.39 4.20 7.57
N PRO A 83 -10.61 4.77 7.55
CA PRO A 83 -11.83 4.01 7.75
C PRO A 83 -12.05 2.99 6.61
N ASP A 84 -11.67 1.76 6.84
CA ASP A 84 -12.01 0.61 5.99
C ASP A 84 -12.39 -0.57 6.87
N HIS A 85 -13.12 -1.55 6.33
CA HIS A 85 -13.60 -2.71 7.09
C HIS A 85 -14.36 -2.36 8.37
N MET A 86 -15.12 -1.25 8.33
CA MET A 86 -15.77 -0.68 9.52
C MET A 86 -16.78 -1.63 10.19
N ASP A 87 -17.31 -2.61 9.46
CA ASP A 87 -18.19 -3.64 10.05
C ASP A 87 -17.49 -4.43 11.18
N THR A 88 -16.18 -4.69 11.05
CA THR A 88 -15.35 -5.33 12.08
C THR A 88 -15.26 -4.47 13.35
N TYR A 89 -15.35 -3.17 13.21
CA TYR A 89 -15.21 -2.18 14.27
C TYR A 89 -16.57 -1.57 14.68
N GLU A 90 -17.69 -2.23 14.32
CA GLU A 90 -19.05 -1.78 14.65
C GLU A 90 -19.39 -0.38 14.12
N GLY A 91 -18.74 0.04 13.02
CA GLY A 91 -18.90 1.38 12.46
C GLY A 91 -18.18 2.48 13.23
N ASP A 92 -17.40 2.16 14.26
CA ASP A 92 -16.73 3.10 15.14
C ASP A 92 -15.23 3.20 14.82
N PHE A 93 -14.80 4.34 14.27
CA PHE A 93 -13.40 4.59 13.92
C PHE A 93 -12.50 4.71 15.17
N GLU A 94 -13.01 5.20 16.28
CA GLU A 94 -12.26 5.24 17.55
C GLU A 94 -11.97 3.82 18.07
N LYS A 95 -12.89 2.89 17.85
CA LYS A 95 -12.68 1.47 18.15
C LYS A 95 -11.58 0.87 17.28
N MET A 96 -11.53 1.22 16.00
CA MET A 96 -10.47 0.82 15.09
C MET A 96 -9.11 1.36 15.57
N LYS A 97 -9.00 2.66 15.86
CA LYS A 97 -7.79 3.30 16.41
C LYS A 97 -7.33 2.60 17.71
N ALA A 98 -8.24 2.37 18.64
CA ALA A 98 -7.94 1.66 19.89
C ALA A 98 -7.44 0.23 19.64
N THR A 99 -7.90 -0.42 18.57
CA THR A 99 -7.45 -1.77 18.20
C THR A 99 -6.02 -1.75 17.67
N TYR A 100 -5.62 -0.73 16.89
CA TYR A 100 -4.23 -0.54 16.50
C TYR A 100 -3.31 -0.29 17.72
N VAL A 101 -3.75 0.50 18.69
CA VAL A 101 -3.00 0.70 19.94
C VAL A 101 -2.82 -0.63 20.69
N LYS A 102 -3.86 -1.46 20.77
CA LYS A 102 -3.76 -2.82 21.36
C LYS A 102 -2.78 -3.71 20.59
N PHE A 103 -2.78 -3.65 19.27
CA PHE A 103 -1.80 -4.36 18.45
C PHE A 103 -0.37 -3.91 18.76
N LEU A 104 -0.11 -2.62 18.86
CA LEU A 104 1.20 -2.07 19.20
C LEU A 104 1.63 -2.43 20.64
N HIS A 105 0.68 -2.63 21.56
CA HIS A 105 0.96 -3.11 22.90
C HIS A 105 1.40 -4.58 22.95
N ASN A 106 1.24 -5.36 21.87
CA ASN A 106 1.80 -6.71 21.75
C ASN A 106 3.33 -6.70 21.56
N LEU A 107 3.92 -5.55 21.21
CA LEU A 107 5.37 -5.38 21.23
C LEU A 107 5.91 -5.57 22.66
N PRO A 108 7.04 -6.26 22.86
CA PRO A 108 7.71 -6.26 24.15
C PRO A 108 8.15 -4.85 24.54
N PHE A 109 8.53 -4.63 25.81
CA PHE A 109 8.91 -3.31 26.28
C PHE A 109 10.14 -2.70 25.54
N TYR A 110 10.97 -3.57 24.95
CA TYR A 110 12.13 -3.23 24.13
C TYR A 110 11.85 -3.33 22.62
N GLY A 111 10.60 -3.54 22.25
CA GLY A 111 10.18 -3.61 20.84
C GLY A 111 10.07 -2.25 20.20
N LEU A 112 10.02 -2.23 18.88
CA LEU A 112 10.04 -1.02 18.06
C LEU A 112 8.75 -0.90 17.24
N ALA A 113 8.12 0.27 17.29
CA ALA A 113 7.07 0.70 16.36
C ALA A 113 7.65 1.66 15.32
N VAL A 114 7.48 1.39 14.04
CA VAL A 114 7.86 2.26 12.91
C VAL A 114 6.57 2.81 12.31
N MET A 115 6.33 4.12 12.42
CA MET A 115 5.05 4.75 12.12
C MET A 115 5.19 5.89 11.11
N CYS A 116 4.25 6.00 10.17
CA CYS A 116 4.25 7.07 9.16
C CYS A 116 3.91 8.43 9.79
N ALA A 117 4.85 9.37 9.74
CA ALA A 117 4.67 10.73 10.26
C ALA A 117 3.71 11.58 9.41
N ASP A 118 3.44 11.17 8.17
CA ASP A 118 2.55 11.88 7.27
C ASP A 118 1.08 11.52 7.50
N ASP A 119 0.80 10.50 8.32
CA ASP A 119 -0.53 10.10 8.73
C ASP A 119 -0.91 10.76 10.06
N ALA A 120 -1.89 11.66 10.01
CA ALA A 120 -2.31 12.44 11.18
C ALA A 120 -2.92 11.55 12.29
N VAL A 121 -3.64 10.47 11.90
CA VAL A 121 -4.24 9.53 12.85
C VAL A 121 -3.15 8.77 13.60
N LEU A 122 -2.11 8.32 12.89
CA LEU A 122 -0.98 7.67 13.54
C LEU A 122 -0.27 8.59 14.53
N MET A 123 -0.06 9.86 14.15
CA MET A 123 0.60 10.83 15.03
C MET A 123 -0.21 11.13 16.29
N GLU A 124 -1.55 11.12 16.20
CA GLU A 124 -2.44 11.21 17.36
C GLU A 124 -2.26 10.01 18.32
N LEU A 125 -1.94 8.82 17.78
CA LEU A 125 -1.80 7.60 18.59
C LEU A 125 -0.41 7.41 19.21
N VAL A 126 0.63 8.06 18.69
CA VAL A 126 2.02 7.92 19.21
C VAL A 126 2.12 8.01 20.73
N PRO A 127 1.49 8.98 21.43
CA PRO A 127 1.56 9.07 22.90
C PRO A 127 0.99 7.85 23.63
N GLN A 128 0.13 7.08 22.98
CA GLN A 128 -0.56 5.93 23.57
C GLN A 128 0.20 4.62 23.35
N VAL A 129 1.21 4.60 22.46
CA VAL A 129 1.95 3.37 22.08
C VAL A 129 2.73 2.79 23.27
N GLY A 130 3.36 3.63 24.08
CA GLY A 130 4.10 3.20 25.27
C GLY A 130 5.29 2.26 24.96
N ARG A 131 5.83 2.34 23.74
CA ARG A 131 7.00 1.62 23.25
C ARG A 131 7.92 2.59 22.54
N GLN A 132 9.12 2.16 22.16
CA GLN A 132 9.96 2.96 21.28
C GLN A 132 9.23 3.16 19.95
N VAL A 133 9.12 4.41 19.51
CA VAL A 133 8.55 4.78 18.23
C VAL A 133 9.63 5.46 17.40
N LEU A 134 9.76 5.03 16.15
CA LEU A 134 10.47 5.75 15.10
C LEU A 134 9.48 6.13 14.01
N THR A 135 9.61 7.36 13.55
CA THR A 135 8.73 7.90 12.52
C THR A 135 9.45 7.99 11.18
N TYR A 136 8.68 7.84 10.09
CA TYR A 136 9.19 8.04 8.74
C TYR A 136 8.19 8.81 7.90
N GLY A 137 8.66 9.54 6.90
CA GLY A 137 7.78 10.29 6.01
C GLY A 137 8.42 11.48 5.33
N PHE A 138 7.60 12.27 4.64
CA PHE A 138 7.97 13.57 4.08
C PHE A 138 7.93 14.69 5.13
N SER A 139 7.27 14.45 6.26
CA SER A 139 7.18 15.39 7.37
C SER A 139 8.58 15.81 7.85
N GLU A 140 8.76 17.12 8.09
CA GLU A 140 10.01 17.68 8.61
C GLU A 140 10.40 17.11 9.98
N HIS A 141 9.42 16.54 10.71
CA HIS A 141 9.60 15.97 12.03
C HIS A 141 9.81 14.45 12.02
N ALA A 142 9.84 13.82 10.84
CA ALA A 142 10.10 12.39 10.73
C ALA A 142 11.55 12.05 11.08
N ASP A 143 11.77 10.98 11.85
CA ASP A 143 13.10 10.46 12.18
C ASP A 143 13.84 9.97 10.93
N TYR A 144 13.14 9.25 10.05
CA TYR A 144 13.60 8.90 8.71
C TYR A 144 12.87 9.78 7.70
N ARG A 145 13.47 10.90 7.33
CA ARG A 145 12.83 11.94 6.52
C ARG A 145 13.15 11.79 5.04
N ILE A 146 12.11 11.83 4.22
CA ILE A 146 12.23 11.85 2.75
C ILE A 146 12.40 13.29 2.27
N GLU A 147 13.46 13.53 1.50
CA GLU A 147 13.75 14.80 0.85
C GLU A 147 13.97 14.59 -0.66
N ASP A 148 13.81 15.64 -1.43
CA ASP A 148 14.17 15.72 -2.85
C ASP A 148 13.53 14.62 -3.71
N TYR A 149 12.26 14.26 -3.44
CA TYR A 149 11.57 13.23 -4.21
C TYR A 149 11.25 13.71 -5.62
N GLU A 150 11.77 12.99 -6.59
CA GLU A 150 11.48 13.14 -8.01
C GLU A 150 11.06 11.81 -8.62
N GLN A 151 10.06 11.83 -9.49
CA GLN A 151 9.67 10.66 -10.27
C GLN A 151 10.10 10.84 -11.72
N THR A 152 10.89 9.90 -12.24
CA THR A 152 11.26 9.83 -13.65
C THR A 152 10.72 8.55 -14.26
N GLY A 153 9.67 8.66 -15.07
CA GLY A 153 8.94 7.50 -15.58
C GLY A 153 8.35 6.67 -14.43
N PHE A 154 8.88 5.47 -14.24
CA PHE A 154 8.42 4.52 -13.19
C PHE A 154 9.36 4.44 -12.00
N GLN A 155 10.40 5.23 -11.97
CA GLN A 155 11.38 5.22 -10.90
C GLN A 155 11.23 6.45 -10.01
N GLY A 156 11.26 6.23 -8.71
CA GLY A 156 11.39 7.28 -7.71
C GLY A 156 12.85 7.48 -7.32
N HIS A 157 13.29 8.74 -7.31
CA HIS A 157 14.61 9.16 -6.83
C HIS A 157 14.39 10.07 -5.63
N TYR A 158 15.01 9.80 -4.51
CA TYR A 158 14.88 10.64 -3.31
C TYR A 158 16.02 10.40 -2.32
N THR A 159 16.13 11.28 -1.36
CA THR A 159 17.09 11.15 -0.27
C THR A 159 16.34 10.82 1.02
N VAL A 160 16.83 9.83 1.77
CA VAL A 160 16.40 9.59 3.16
C VAL A 160 17.45 10.15 4.10
N VAL A 161 17.02 11.06 4.98
CA VAL A 161 17.83 11.57 6.09
C VAL A 161 17.52 10.75 7.32
N CYS A 162 18.50 10.02 7.82
CA CYS A 162 18.39 9.16 9.00
C CYS A 162 18.50 9.95 10.31
N PRO A 163 18.07 9.40 11.47
CA PRO A 163 18.24 10.04 12.77
C PRO A 163 19.69 10.38 13.12
N SER A 164 20.66 9.63 12.58
CA SER A 164 22.11 9.89 12.73
C SER A 164 22.62 11.10 11.94
N GLY A 165 21.79 11.69 11.07
CA GLY A 165 22.19 12.69 10.08
C GLY A 165 22.76 12.09 8.80
N GLU A 166 22.86 10.77 8.68
CA GLU A 166 23.27 10.09 7.44
C GLU A 166 22.23 10.37 6.33
N ARG A 167 22.72 10.67 5.14
CA ARG A 167 21.89 10.90 3.94
C ARG A 167 22.06 9.74 2.97
N ILE A 168 20.97 9.05 2.66
CA ILE A 168 20.96 7.87 1.80
C ILE A 168 20.16 8.22 0.53
N ASN A 169 20.82 8.18 -0.63
CA ASN A 169 20.17 8.38 -1.92
C ASN A 169 19.53 7.07 -2.38
N VAL A 170 18.23 7.08 -2.52
CA VAL A 170 17.43 5.89 -2.89
C VAL A 170 16.98 6.00 -4.34
N LEU A 171 17.24 4.95 -5.10
CA LEU A 171 16.57 4.64 -6.37
C LEU A 171 15.54 3.56 -6.10
N LEU A 172 14.27 3.88 -6.33
CA LEU A 172 13.16 2.95 -6.16
C LEU A 172 12.54 2.62 -7.52
N ASN A 173 12.52 1.35 -7.89
CA ASN A 173 12.04 0.91 -9.22
C ASN A 173 10.52 0.72 -9.31
N VAL A 174 9.76 1.48 -8.52
CA VAL A 174 8.30 1.60 -8.63
C VAL A 174 7.88 3.06 -8.39
N PRO A 175 6.83 3.55 -9.08
CA PRO A 175 6.44 4.96 -9.03
C PRO A 175 5.61 5.31 -7.80
N GLY A 176 5.50 6.60 -7.54
CA GLY A 176 4.57 7.21 -6.60
C GLY A 176 5.15 7.46 -5.20
N LYS A 177 4.77 8.59 -4.61
CA LYS A 177 5.18 8.98 -3.25
C LYS A 177 4.79 7.95 -2.19
N HIS A 178 3.64 7.28 -2.35
CA HIS A 178 3.22 6.21 -1.46
C HIS A 178 4.21 5.03 -1.44
N ASN A 179 4.83 4.71 -2.58
CA ASN A 179 5.88 3.69 -2.63
C ASN A 179 7.20 4.17 -2.03
N ALA A 180 7.52 5.46 -2.12
CA ALA A 180 8.65 6.04 -1.39
C ALA A 180 8.45 5.94 0.13
N LEU A 181 7.22 6.18 0.62
CA LEU A 181 6.87 5.94 2.03
C LEU A 181 7.05 4.47 2.42
N ASN A 182 6.50 3.53 1.65
CA ASN A 182 6.62 2.10 1.90
C ASN A 182 8.09 1.64 1.93
N ALA A 183 8.90 2.15 0.99
CA ALA A 183 10.33 1.84 0.92
C ALA A 183 11.13 2.46 2.06
N THR A 184 10.77 3.66 2.50
CA THR A 184 11.43 4.31 3.65
C THR A 184 11.10 3.60 4.95
N ALA A 185 9.86 3.09 5.12
CA ALA A 185 9.51 2.22 6.24
C ALA A 185 10.38 0.94 6.25
N ALA A 186 10.54 0.29 5.09
CA ALA A 186 11.37 -0.90 4.96
C ALA A 186 12.85 -0.61 5.22
N LEU A 187 13.37 0.53 4.74
CA LEU A 187 14.72 1.02 5.00
C LEU A 187 14.92 1.28 6.49
N ALA A 188 13.98 1.97 7.16
CA ALA A 188 14.06 2.24 8.59
C ALA A 188 14.16 0.95 9.41
N VAL A 189 13.27 -0.02 9.15
CA VAL A 189 13.34 -1.35 9.80
C VAL A 189 14.70 -2.02 9.56
N ALA A 190 15.20 -2.00 8.33
CA ALA A 190 16.47 -2.63 7.98
C ALA A 190 17.68 -1.95 8.67
N LYS A 191 17.67 -0.62 8.78
CA LYS A 191 18.71 0.15 9.47
C LYS A 191 18.75 -0.16 10.95
N GLU A 192 17.61 -0.23 11.61
CA GLU A 192 17.48 -0.55 13.04
C GLU A 192 17.94 -2.00 13.33
N GLU A 193 17.78 -2.91 12.37
CA GLU A 193 18.30 -4.29 12.45
C GLU A 193 19.77 -4.42 12.02
N GLY A 194 20.44 -3.30 11.70
CA GLY A 194 21.86 -3.26 11.37
C GLY A 194 22.22 -3.74 9.97
N ILE A 195 21.25 -3.78 9.04
CA ILE A 195 21.51 -4.11 7.62
C ILE A 195 22.25 -2.94 6.96
N GLY A 196 23.31 -3.26 6.22
CA GLY A 196 24.13 -2.27 5.51
C GLY A 196 23.39 -1.64 4.32
N ASN A 197 23.73 -0.39 4.00
CA ASN A 197 23.10 0.38 2.93
C ASN A 197 23.18 -0.31 1.56
N GLU A 198 24.25 -1.00 1.26
CA GLU A 198 24.44 -1.69 -0.03
C GLU A 198 23.30 -2.67 -0.28
N ALA A 199 23.00 -3.56 0.66
CA ALA A 199 21.90 -4.54 0.52
C ALA A 199 20.51 -3.86 0.45
N ILE A 200 20.31 -2.77 1.20
CA ILE A 200 19.07 -2.01 1.18
C ILE A 200 18.87 -1.38 -0.19
N LEU A 201 19.86 -0.66 -0.70
CA LEU A 201 19.78 0.08 -1.96
C LEU A 201 19.65 -0.85 -3.18
N GLU A 202 20.41 -1.95 -3.21
CA GLU A 202 20.29 -2.96 -4.26
C GLU A 202 18.88 -3.57 -4.28
N ALA A 203 18.35 -3.95 -3.11
CA ALA A 203 17.01 -4.52 -3.03
C ALA A 203 15.93 -3.55 -3.52
N LEU A 204 16.00 -2.28 -3.17
CA LEU A 204 15.00 -1.27 -3.60
C LEU A 204 15.14 -0.93 -5.08
N ALA A 205 16.35 -0.87 -5.62
CA ALA A 205 16.61 -0.65 -7.05
C ALA A 205 16.12 -1.82 -7.91
N ASP A 206 16.20 -3.06 -7.39
CA ASP A 206 15.75 -4.26 -8.08
C ASP A 206 14.28 -4.62 -7.79
N PHE A 207 13.59 -3.85 -6.95
CA PHE A 207 12.21 -4.12 -6.57
C PHE A 207 11.24 -3.98 -7.76
N GLN A 208 10.59 -5.06 -8.13
CA GLN A 208 9.67 -5.12 -9.28
C GLN A 208 8.18 -4.96 -8.89
N GLY A 209 7.92 -4.57 -7.65
CA GLY A 209 6.57 -4.48 -7.11
C GLY A 209 6.06 -5.78 -6.50
N ALA A 210 4.92 -5.70 -5.84
CA ALA A 210 4.09 -6.84 -5.46
C ALA A 210 3.07 -7.10 -6.58
N GLY A 211 2.66 -8.34 -6.77
CA GLY A 211 1.69 -8.68 -7.81
C GLY A 211 0.41 -7.86 -7.67
N ARG A 212 -0.09 -7.37 -8.79
CA ARG A 212 -1.26 -6.49 -8.88
C ARG A 212 -1.13 -5.19 -8.05
N ARG A 213 0.07 -4.62 -7.93
CA ARG A 213 0.32 -3.31 -7.34
C ARG A 213 1.13 -2.47 -8.33
N PHE A 214 0.43 -1.65 -9.12
CA PHE A 214 0.97 -0.93 -10.28
C PHE A 214 1.77 -1.86 -11.20
N ASP A 215 1.19 -3.03 -11.49
CA ASP A 215 1.84 -4.13 -12.20
C ASP A 215 1.87 -3.88 -13.70
N GLN A 216 3.03 -3.62 -14.28
CA GLN A 216 3.18 -3.40 -15.71
C GLN A 216 3.17 -4.74 -16.45
N LEU A 217 2.06 -5.05 -17.11
CA LEU A 217 1.86 -6.30 -17.86
C LEU A 217 2.48 -6.25 -19.27
N GLY A 218 2.86 -5.06 -19.74
CA GLY A 218 3.55 -4.90 -21.01
C GLY A 218 3.07 -3.72 -21.85
N GLU A 219 3.74 -3.55 -23.00
CA GLU A 219 3.39 -2.56 -24.02
C GLU A 219 2.90 -3.28 -25.28
N PHE A 220 1.73 -2.91 -25.75
CA PHE A 220 1.06 -3.52 -26.90
C PHE A 220 0.98 -2.53 -28.04
N ILE A 221 1.41 -2.95 -29.23
CA ILE A 221 1.34 -2.15 -30.47
C ILE A 221 -0.08 -2.29 -31.03
N ARG A 222 -0.73 -1.16 -31.30
CA ARG A 222 -2.04 -1.07 -31.95
C ARG A 222 -1.94 -0.17 -33.18
N PRO A 223 -2.90 -0.23 -34.12
CA PRO A 223 -2.85 0.61 -35.33
C PRO A 223 -2.70 2.11 -35.06
N ASN A 224 -3.26 2.59 -33.96
CA ASN A 224 -3.26 3.99 -33.56
C ASN A 224 -2.19 4.36 -32.53
N GLY A 225 -1.20 3.48 -32.28
CA GLY A 225 -0.12 3.74 -31.36
C GLY A 225 0.17 2.59 -30.37
N LYS A 226 0.87 2.93 -29.29
CA LYS A 226 1.24 1.97 -28.26
C LYS A 226 0.33 2.12 -27.04
N VAL A 227 -0.14 1.00 -26.52
CA VAL A 227 -0.91 0.91 -25.27
C VAL A 227 -0.08 0.18 -24.23
N ARG A 228 0.07 0.78 -23.07
CA ARG A 228 0.69 0.15 -21.90
C ARG A 228 -0.40 -0.32 -20.97
N LEU A 229 -0.30 -1.58 -20.56
CA LEU A 229 -1.26 -2.21 -19.67
C LEU A 229 -0.67 -2.30 -18.27
N VAL A 230 -1.44 -1.83 -17.29
CA VAL A 230 -1.09 -1.87 -15.86
C VAL A 230 -2.24 -2.54 -15.10
N ASP A 231 -1.94 -3.51 -14.26
CA ASP A 231 -2.89 -4.12 -13.32
C ASP A 231 -2.63 -3.58 -11.91
N ASP A 232 -3.71 -3.11 -11.26
CA ASP A 232 -3.65 -2.63 -9.88
C ASP A 232 -4.82 -3.21 -9.08
N TYR A 233 -4.56 -3.64 -7.87
CA TYR A 233 -5.57 -4.19 -6.96
C TYR A 233 -6.34 -3.11 -6.19
N GLY A 234 -6.07 -1.84 -6.47
CA GLY A 234 -6.70 -0.70 -5.82
C GLY A 234 -8.22 -0.81 -5.86
N HIS A 235 -8.82 -0.89 -4.70
CA HIS A 235 -10.26 -1.04 -4.49
C HIS A 235 -10.82 -0.02 -3.48
N HIS A 236 -9.96 0.77 -2.87
CA HIS A 236 -10.31 1.92 -2.04
C HIS A 236 -10.05 3.22 -2.84
N PRO A 237 -10.85 4.29 -2.67
CA PRO A 237 -10.64 5.55 -3.41
C PRO A 237 -9.23 6.12 -3.26
N THR A 238 -8.65 6.06 -2.07
CA THR A 238 -7.26 6.47 -1.80
C THR A 238 -6.26 5.68 -2.66
N GLU A 239 -6.38 4.36 -2.74
CA GLU A 239 -5.51 3.51 -3.57
C GLU A 239 -5.65 3.84 -5.06
N VAL A 240 -6.89 3.98 -5.54
CA VAL A 240 -7.18 4.37 -6.93
C VAL A 240 -6.58 5.75 -7.24
N GLY A 241 -6.71 6.70 -6.32
CA GLY A 241 -6.18 8.05 -6.47
C GLY A 241 -4.65 8.10 -6.58
N VAL A 242 -3.94 7.36 -5.74
CA VAL A 242 -2.46 7.32 -5.80
C VAL A 242 -1.98 6.61 -7.06
N THR A 243 -2.71 5.59 -7.55
CA THR A 243 -2.42 4.89 -8.81
C THR A 243 -2.59 5.82 -10.02
N ILE A 244 -3.71 6.56 -10.10
CA ILE A 244 -3.95 7.56 -11.16
C ILE A 244 -2.85 8.63 -11.14
N LYS A 245 -2.52 9.14 -9.94
CA LYS A 245 -1.49 10.16 -9.77
C LYS A 245 -0.12 9.67 -10.24
N ALA A 246 0.28 8.47 -9.81
CA ALA A 246 1.54 7.85 -10.23
C ALA A 246 1.61 7.66 -11.76
N ALA A 247 0.49 7.27 -12.39
CA ALA A 247 0.38 7.15 -13.84
C ALA A 247 0.53 8.51 -14.54
N ARG A 248 -0.12 9.58 -14.04
CA ARG A 248 0.01 10.94 -14.57
C ARG A 248 1.44 11.46 -14.45
N GLU A 249 2.06 11.31 -13.28
CA GLU A 249 3.43 11.74 -13.04
C GLU A 249 4.44 10.98 -13.93
N GLY A 250 4.20 9.66 -14.14
CA GLY A 250 5.10 8.81 -14.92
C GLY A 250 4.95 8.95 -16.45
N TRP A 251 3.76 9.28 -16.94
CA TRP A 251 3.46 9.30 -18.40
C TRP A 251 3.05 10.65 -18.94
N GLY A 252 3.00 11.69 -18.13
CA GLY A 252 2.67 13.06 -18.53
C GLY A 252 1.30 13.14 -19.21
N ASP A 253 1.28 13.62 -20.47
CA ASP A 253 0.04 13.86 -21.22
C ASP A 253 -0.57 12.61 -21.87
N LYS A 254 -0.11 11.39 -21.50
CA LYS A 254 -0.72 10.17 -22.03
C LYS A 254 -2.15 10.03 -21.53
N ARG A 255 -3.02 9.59 -22.43
CA ARG A 255 -4.42 9.28 -22.11
C ARG A 255 -4.48 8.09 -21.17
N ILE A 256 -5.16 8.25 -20.02
CA ILE A 256 -5.44 7.17 -19.07
C ILE A 256 -6.83 6.62 -19.35
N VAL A 257 -6.89 5.36 -19.74
CA VAL A 257 -8.13 4.58 -19.85
C VAL A 257 -8.18 3.63 -18.66
N MET A 258 -9.18 3.77 -17.80
CA MET A 258 -9.33 2.93 -16.61
C MET A 258 -10.49 1.97 -16.81
N ILE A 259 -10.25 0.69 -16.51
CA ILE A 259 -11.29 -0.32 -16.32
C ILE A 259 -11.39 -0.55 -14.81
N PHE A 260 -12.53 -0.22 -14.21
CA PHE A 260 -12.71 -0.30 -12.78
C PHE A 260 -13.87 -1.22 -12.40
N GLN A 261 -13.63 -2.14 -11.47
CA GLN A 261 -14.65 -2.98 -10.84
C GLN A 261 -14.79 -2.60 -9.37
N PRO A 262 -15.89 -1.99 -8.94
CA PRO A 262 -16.12 -1.76 -7.53
C PRO A 262 -16.17 -3.09 -6.75
N HIS A 263 -15.58 -3.11 -5.57
CA HIS A 263 -15.49 -4.31 -4.73
C HIS A 263 -16.28 -4.10 -3.44
N ARG A 264 -17.35 -4.89 -3.24
CA ARG A 264 -18.34 -4.84 -2.17
C ARG A 264 -19.34 -3.69 -2.31
N TYR A 265 -20.61 -4.00 -2.05
CA TYR A 265 -21.67 -2.98 -2.02
C TYR A 265 -21.56 -2.06 -0.81
N SER A 266 -21.17 -2.58 0.35
CA SER A 266 -20.94 -1.79 1.57
C SER A 266 -19.90 -0.71 1.35
N ARG A 267 -18.71 -1.05 0.84
CA ARG A 267 -17.66 -0.07 0.53
C ARG A 267 -18.10 0.94 -0.52
N THR A 268 -18.81 0.49 -1.57
CA THR A 268 -19.34 1.38 -2.61
C THR A 268 -20.33 2.39 -2.05
N ARG A 269 -21.16 1.99 -1.06
CA ARG A 269 -22.07 2.88 -0.36
C ARG A 269 -21.32 3.87 0.52
N ASP A 270 -20.42 3.38 1.35
CA ASP A 270 -19.78 4.17 2.41
C ASP A 270 -18.80 5.21 1.85
N LEU A 271 -18.15 4.91 0.71
CA LEU A 271 -17.18 5.77 0.03
C LEU A 271 -17.68 6.27 -1.33
N PHE A 272 -19.01 6.37 -1.51
CA PHE A 272 -19.63 6.66 -2.79
C PHE A 272 -19.13 7.96 -3.42
N ASP A 273 -19.14 9.04 -2.66
CA ASP A 273 -18.74 10.36 -3.15
C ASP A 273 -17.24 10.41 -3.45
N ASP A 274 -16.42 9.73 -2.66
CA ASP A 274 -14.97 9.62 -2.89
C ASP A 274 -14.68 8.86 -4.19
N PHE A 275 -15.40 7.76 -4.46
CA PHE A 275 -15.32 7.07 -5.75
C PHE A 275 -15.73 7.96 -6.93
N VAL A 276 -16.80 8.72 -6.78
CA VAL A 276 -17.24 9.66 -7.83
C VAL A 276 -16.14 10.68 -8.13
N GLN A 277 -15.50 11.23 -7.12
CA GLN A 277 -14.41 12.21 -7.29
C GLN A 277 -13.17 11.60 -7.92
N VAL A 278 -12.69 10.45 -7.42
CA VAL A 278 -11.44 9.86 -7.87
C VAL A 278 -11.55 9.29 -9.29
N LEU A 279 -12.63 8.58 -9.60
CA LEU A 279 -12.85 7.98 -10.91
C LEU A 279 -13.11 9.02 -12.01
N SER A 280 -13.48 10.25 -11.64
CA SER A 280 -13.62 11.36 -12.58
C SER A 280 -12.29 11.98 -13.03
N GLN A 281 -11.14 11.50 -12.53
CA GLN A 281 -9.81 12.04 -12.85
C GLN A 281 -9.14 11.39 -14.06
N VAL A 282 -9.76 10.36 -14.64
CA VAL A 282 -9.25 9.66 -15.83
C VAL A 282 -9.85 10.23 -17.12
N ASP A 283 -9.20 9.94 -18.27
CA ASP A 283 -9.66 10.44 -19.57
C ASP A 283 -10.75 9.58 -20.22
N ALA A 284 -10.82 8.31 -19.84
CA ALA A 284 -11.89 7.40 -20.19
C ALA A 284 -12.08 6.37 -19.07
N LEU A 285 -13.32 6.06 -18.75
CA LEU A 285 -13.68 5.13 -17.68
C LEU A 285 -14.63 4.05 -18.21
N ILE A 286 -14.21 2.80 -18.04
CA ILE A 286 -15.05 1.61 -18.23
C ILE A 286 -15.36 1.07 -16.83
N MET A 287 -16.65 1.00 -16.52
CA MET A 287 -17.13 0.55 -15.22
C MET A 287 -17.72 -0.85 -15.36
N LEU A 288 -17.23 -1.79 -14.56
CA LEU A 288 -17.83 -3.13 -14.44
C LEU A 288 -18.87 -3.18 -13.33
N ASP A 289 -19.70 -4.21 -13.31
CA ASP A 289 -20.63 -4.42 -12.20
C ASP A 289 -19.86 -4.69 -10.89
N VAL A 290 -20.50 -4.31 -9.77
CA VAL A 290 -19.90 -4.50 -8.43
C VAL A 290 -19.61 -5.98 -8.19
N TYR A 291 -18.38 -6.29 -7.82
CA TYR A 291 -18.04 -7.61 -7.28
C TYR A 291 -18.52 -7.72 -5.84
N ALA A 292 -19.54 -8.54 -5.64
CA ALA A 292 -20.29 -8.60 -4.39
C ALA A 292 -19.49 -9.13 -3.19
N ALA A 293 -18.50 -10.00 -3.41
CA ALA A 293 -17.71 -10.65 -2.36
C ALA A 293 -18.56 -11.30 -1.25
N GLY A 294 -19.71 -11.89 -1.63
CA GLY A 294 -20.66 -12.52 -0.72
C GLY A 294 -21.73 -11.60 -0.11
N GLU A 295 -21.67 -10.30 -0.38
CA GLU A 295 -22.69 -9.35 0.09
C GLU A 295 -23.96 -9.38 -0.79
N THR A 296 -25.09 -9.01 -0.19
CA THR A 296 -26.33 -8.74 -0.95
C THR A 296 -26.29 -7.35 -1.57
N PRO A 297 -26.92 -7.15 -2.75
CA PRO A 297 -27.00 -5.84 -3.37
C PRO A 297 -27.61 -4.79 -2.45
N ILE A 298 -27.02 -3.59 -2.43
CA ILE A 298 -27.51 -2.42 -1.69
C ILE A 298 -28.03 -1.42 -2.71
N VAL A 299 -29.30 -0.99 -2.53
CA VAL A 299 -29.92 -0.03 -3.43
C VAL A 299 -29.16 1.29 -3.44
N GLY A 300 -28.78 1.76 -4.64
CA GLY A 300 -28.04 3.00 -4.82
C GLY A 300 -26.51 2.88 -4.65
N ALA A 301 -26.00 1.70 -4.28
CA ALA A 301 -24.56 1.41 -4.13
C ALA A 301 -24.06 0.51 -5.27
N ASP A 302 -24.56 0.71 -6.48
CA ASP A 302 -24.19 -0.06 -7.66
C ASP A 302 -23.42 0.79 -8.70
N SER A 303 -22.85 0.11 -9.68
CA SER A 303 -22.08 0.75 -10.74
C SER A 303 -22.91 1.69 -11.62
N LYS A 304 -24.24 1.46 -11.74
CA LYS A 304 -25.13 2.37 -12.47
C LYS A 304 -25.28 3.70 -11.75
N ALA A 305 -25.42 3.65 -10.41
CA ALA A 305 -25.50 4.84 -9.58
C ALA A 305 -24.19 5.66 -9.65
N LEU A 306 -23.03 4.99 -9.53
CA LEU A 306 -21.72 5.62 -9.72
C LEU A 306 -21.58 6.28 -11.09
N CYS A 307 -21.89 5.57 -12.18
CA CYS A 307 -21.84 6.12 -13.54
C CYS A 307 -22.72 7.35 -13.71
N ARG A 308 -23.92 7.34 -13.13
CA ARG A 308 -24.83 8.50 -13.17
C ARG A 308 -24.24 9.71 -12.46
N SER A 309 -23.69 9.50 -11.27
CA SER A 309 -23.11 10.58 -10.48
C SER A 309 -21.84 11.14 -11.12
N ILE A 310 -20.98 10.28 -11.70
CA ILE A 310 -19.78 10.70 -12.44
C ILE A 310 -20.16 11.52 -13.68
N ARG A 311 -21.19 11.12 -14.44
CA ARG A 311 -21.70 11.90 -15.59
C ARG A 311 -22.17 13.29 -15.18
N ASN A 312 -22.83 13.38 -14.02
CA ASN A 312 -23.30 14.67 -13.51
C ASN A 312 -22.17 15.65 -13.18
N LEU A 313 -20.94 15.16 -12.87
CA LEU A 313 -19.78 16.03 -12.73
C LEU A 313 -19.26 16.58 -14.07
N GLY A 314 -19.61 15.95 -15.20
CA GLY A 314 -19.25 16.41 -16.54
C GLY A 314 -17.77 16.31 -16.92
N LYS A 315 -16.95 15.58 -16.15
CA LYS A 315 -15.51 15.44 -16.42
C LYS A 315 -15.19 14.23 -17.32
N VAL A 316 -15.90 13.13 -17.15
CA VAL A 316 -15.78 11.90 -17.95
C VAL A 316 -17.16 11.28 -18.11
N ASP A 317 -17.39 10.64 -19.25
CA ASP A 317 -18.63 9.84 -19.49
C ASP A 317 -18.29 8.35 -19.34
N PRO A 318 -18.64 7.71 -18.22
CA PRO A 318 -18.30 6.30 -17.99
C PRO A 318 -19.17 5.37 -18.84
N ILE A 319 -18.53 4.32 -19.37
CA ILE A 319 -19.16 3.23 -20.09
C ILE A 319 -19.39 2.08 -19.11
N LEU A 320 -20.65 1.72 -18.86
CA LEU A 320 -20.99 0.57 -18.05
C LEU A 320 -20.95 -0.70 -18.91
N VAL A 321 -20.21 -1.70 -18.46
CA VAL A 321 -20.10 -3.02 -19.10
C VAL A 321 -20.45 -4.09 -18.08
N SER A 322 -21.60 -4.73 -18.25
CA SER A 322 -22.06 -5.83 -17.37
C SER A 322 -21.56 -7.20 -17.82
N ASP A 323 -21.19 -7.34 -19.09
CA ASP A 323 -20.63 -8.57 -19.66
C ASP A 323 -19.19 -8.34 -20.08
N THR A 324 -18.28 -9.00 -19.37
CA THR A 324 -16.82 -8.85 -19.60
C THR A 324 -16.38 -9.37 -20.98
N GLU A 325 -17.15 -10.22 -21.66
CA GLU A 325 -16.87 -10.64 -23.03
C GLU A 325 -16.95 -9.48 -24.03
N GLN A 326 -17.63 -8.37 -23.65
CA GLN A 326 -17.72 -7.15 -24.47
C GLN A 326 -16.50 -6.23 -24.36
N LEU A 327 -15.51 -6.58 -23.56
CA LEU A 327 -14.27 -5.79 -23.42
C LEU A 327 -13.22 -6.05 -24.50
N GLY A 328 -13.47 -6.94 -25.45
CA GLY A 328 -12.54 -7.38 -26.51
C GLY A 328 -12.45 -6.45 -27.72
#